data_778e941b71362afd2b0756437fcc8f56
#
_entry.id   778e941b71362afd2b0756437fcc8f56
#
_cell.length_a   1.000
_cell.length_b   1.000
_cell.length_c   1.000
_cell.angle_alpha   90.00
_cell.angle_beta   90.00
_cell.angle_gamma   90.00
#
_symmetry.space_group_name_H-M   'P 1'
#
loop_
_entity.id
_entity.type
_entity.pdbx_description
1 polymer ?
#
loop_
_entity_poly.entity_id
_entity_poly.type
_entity_poly.pdbx_seq_one_letter_code
_entity_poly.pdbx_strand_id
1 'polypeptide(L)'
;MKTENPATLFTATMEGVVFAECNYLKVDLLIAMQIVADRLDFTNHKKHYLVFDISRVQNVTTDAKKFLQHPDGGLKNILGAALIASNPVAALIANVFVKTPKDFQARFFSNKKDALDWIIARKQKGLA
;
A
#
# COMPACT_ATOMS: atom_id res chain seq x y z
N MET A 1 26.15 1.01 -7.88
CA MET A 1 25.61 1.49 -7.80
C MET A 1 24.73 1.67 -7.24
N LYS A 2 24.24 1.72 -7.02
CA LYS A 2 23.50 1.98 -6.56
C LYS A 2 22.41 2.45 -6.57
N THR A 3 21.84 2.00 -6.31
CA THR A 3 20.80 2.61 -6.50
C THR A 3 20.33 3.49 -5.55
N GLU A 4 20.43 4.58 -5.75
CA GLU A 4 20.18 5.58 -4.91
C GLU A 4 18.81 6.04 -4.88
N ASN A 5 17.97 5.63 -5.77
CA ASN A 5 16.57 5.99 -5.79
C ASN A 5 15.73 4.79 -5.40
N PRO A 6 15.47 4.61 -4.13
CA PRO A 6 14.60 3.52 -3.76
C PRO A 6 13.24 3.76 -4.42
N ALA A 7 12.76 2.74 -5.07
CA ALA A 7 11.53 2.82 -5.83
C ALA A 7 10.30 2.84 -4.93
N THR A 8 10.44 2.42 -3.68
CA THR A 8 9.39 2.56 -2.69
C THR A 8 10.01 3.12 -1.42
N LEU A 9 9.50 4.26 -0.97
CA LEU A 9 9.97 4.90 0.25
C LEU A 9 9.00 4.60 1.37
N PHE A 10 9.52 4.05 2.47
CA PHE A 10 8.72 3.74 3.65
C PHE A 10 9.04 4.70 4.78
N THR A 11 8.00 5.16 5.46
CA THR A 11 8.15 6.07 6.60
C THR A 11 7.20 5.63 7.69
N ALA A 12 7.71 5.51 8.93
CA ALA A 12 6.86 5.24 10.06
C ALA A 12 6.24 6.57 10.52
N THR A 13 4.91 6.67 10.49
CA THR A 13 4.23 7.90 10.87
C THR A 13 3.84 7.89 12.34
N MET A 14 3.49 6.71 12.86
CA MET A 14 3.20 6.48 14.25
C MET A 14 3.28 4.98 14.47
N GLU A 15 3.23 4.54 15.70
CA GLU A 15 3.32 3.11 15.99
C GLU A 15 2.25 2.33 15.25
N GLY A 16 2.67 1.34 14.49
CA GLY A 16 1.76 0.46 13.76
C GLY A 16 1.17 1.06 12.48
N VAL A 17 1.58 2.26 12.08
CA VAL A 17 1.12 2.88 10.83
C VAL A 17 2.32 3.24 9.96
N VAL A 18 2.36 2.70 8.75
CA VAL A 18 3.45 2.91 7.81
C VAL A 18 2.93 3.69 6.60
N PHE A 19 3.66 4.70 6.19
CA PHE A 19 3.40 5.43 4.96
C PHE A 19 4.42 4.99 3.92
N ALA A 20 3.96 4.66 2.72
CA ALA A 20 4.82 4.24 1.63
C ALA A 20 4.50 5.01 0.36
N GLU A 21 5.54 5.38 -0.38
CA GLU A 21 5.39 6.02 -1.68
C GLU A 21 5.96 5.11 -2.74
N CYS A 22 5.16 4.76 -3.73
CA CYS A 22 5.60 3.93 -4.85
C CYS A 22 6.07 4.83 -5.97
N ASN A 23 7.35 4.72 -6.33
CA ASN A 23 7.94 5.53 -7.39
C ASN A 23 8.08 4.79 -8.72
N TYR A 24 7.58 3.56 -8.80
CA TYR A 24 7.54 2.83 -10.06
C TYR A 24 6.40 3.34 -10.93
N LEU A 25 6.64 3.52 -12.21
CA LEU A 25 5.58 3.85 -13.16
C LEU A 25 4.83 2.59 -13.56
N LYS A 26 5.51 1.46 -13.66
CA LYS A 26 4.91 0.18 -13.98
C LYS A 26 5.30 -0.83 -12.92
N VAL A 27 4.31 -1.55 -12.42
CA VAL A 27 4.53 -2.59 -11.41
C VAL A 27 4.22 -3.94 -12.03
N ASP A 28 5.26 -4.75 -12.22
CA ASP A 28 5.11 -6.14 -12.65
C ASP A 28 5.24 -7.05 -11.43
N LEU A 29 5.16 -8.36 -11.64
CA LEU A 29 5.19 -9.32 -10.52
C LEU A 29 6.47 -9.22 -9.70
N LEU A 30 7.63 -9.14 -10.34
CA LEU A 30 8.91 -9.06 -9.60
C LEU A 30 8.98 -7.80 -8.75
N ILE A 31 8.52 -6.68 -9.30
CA ILE A 31 8.49 -5.42 -8.57
C ILE A 31 7.49 -5.51 -7.42
N ALA A 32 6.32 -6.10 -7.65
CA ALA A 32 5.33 -6.29 -6.59
C ALA A 32 5.89 -7.12 -5.46
N MET A 33 6.59 -8.21 -5.78
CA MET A 33 7.22 -9.06 -4.77
C MET A 33 8.27 -8.29 -3.98
N GLN A 34 9.05 -7.45 -4.65
CA GLN A 34 10.07 -6.63 -3.99
C GLN A 34 9.44 -5.61 -3.05
N ILE A 35 8.37 -4.96 -3.49
CA ILE A 35 7.65 -3.99 -2.64
C ILE A 35 7.18 -4.64 -1.35
N VAL A 36 6.60 -5.83 -1.45
CA VAL A 36 6.09 -6.54 -0.28
C VAL A 36 7.24 -6.98 0.63
N ALA A 37 8.33 -7.51 0.05
CA ALA A 37 9.49 -7.93 0.84
C ALA A 37 10.09 -6.74 1.59
N ASP A 38 10.22 -5.59 0.94
CA ASP A 38 10.76 -4.39 1.57
C ASP A 38 9.85 -3.89 2.69
N ARG A 39 8.53 -3.96 2.50
CA ARG A 39 7.59 -3.56 3.54
C ARG A 39 7.69 -4.48 4.75
N LEU A 40 7.76 -5.77 4.53
CA LEU A 40 7.87 -6.73 5.64
C LEU A 40 9.17 -6.52 6.41
N ASP A 41 10.28 -6.25 5.71
CA ASP A 41 11.53 -5.92 6.36
C ASP A 41 11.43 -4.64 7.18
N PHE A 42 10.85 -3.60 6.58
CA PHE A 42 10.71 -2.31 7.25
C PHE A 42 9.89 -2.40 8.54
N THR A 43 8.88 -3.27 8.54
CA THR A 43 7.98 -3.43 9.68
C THR A 43 8.43 -4.53 10.63
N ASN A 44 9.57 -5.15 10.40
CA ASN A 44 10.06 -6.30 11.18
C ASN A 44 9.04 -7.42 11.24
N HIS A 45 8.30 -7.61 10.15
CA HIS A 45 7.27 -8.65 10.01
C HIS A 45 6.13 -8.51 11.03
N LYS A 46 5.94 -7.32 11.60
CA LYS A 46 4.84 -7.06 12.52
C LYS A 46 3.60 -6.64 11.76
N LYS A 47 2.44 -6.90 12.32
CA LYS A 47 1.19 -6.44 11.73
C LYS A 47 1.12 -4.91 11.80
N HIS A 48 0.54 -4.30 10.78
CA HIS A 48 0.54 -2.85 10.67
C HIS A 48 -0.59 -2.38 9.77
N TYR A 49 -0.89 -1.08 9.87
CA TYR A 49 -1.75 -0.39 8.91
C TYR A 49 -0.86 0.29 7.87
N LEU A 50 -1.32 0.34 6.63
CA LEU A 50 -0.53 0.87 5.53
C LEU A 50 -1.26 2.03 4.84
N VAL A 51 -0.54 3.13 4.63
CA VAL A 51 -0.97 4.20 3.74
C VAL A 51 -0.02 4.17 2.56
N PHE A 52 -0.53 3.89 1.38
CA PHE A 52 0.30 3.63 0.20
C PHE A 52 -0.03 4.60 -0.92
N ASP A 53 0.92 5.48 -1.24
CA ASP A 53 0.74 6.46 -2.32
C ASP A 53 1.15 5.84 -3.64
N ILE A 54 0.16 5.62 -4.52
CA ILE A 54 0.37 5.05 -5.84
C ILE A 54 0.14 6.07 -6.95
N SER A 55 0.22 7.36 -6.61
CA SER A 55 -0.11 8.42 -7.57
C SER A 55 0.76 8.41 -8.82
N ARG A 56 1.98 7.88 -8.75
CA ARG A 56 2.88 7.79 -9.89
C ARG A 56 2.68 6.56 -10.75
N VAL A 57 1.97 5.56 -10.23
CA VAL A 57 1.80 4.28 -10.94
C VAL A 57 0.87 4.47 -12.13
N GLN A 58 1.31 4.01 -13.30
CA GLN A 58 0.54 4.10 -14.54
C GLN A 58 0.04 2.75 -15.01
N ASN A 59 0.67 1.67 -14.55
CA ASN A 59 0.30 0.33 -14.99
C ASN A 59 0.69 -0.71 -13.95
N VAL A 60 -0.18 -1.70 -13.74
CA VAL A 60 0.10 -2.85 -12.89
C VAL A 60 -0.31 -4.09 -13.69
N THR A 61 0.62 -5.04 -13.85
CA THR A 61 0.32 -6.24 -14.62
C THR A 61 -0.71 -7.12 -13.90
N THR A 62 -1.36 -8.00 -14.64
CA THR A 62 -2.41 -8.86 -14.09
C THR A 62 -1.88 -9.77 -12.98
N ASP A 63 -0.72 -10.37 -13.17
CA ASP A 63 -0.13 -11.23 -12.16
C ASP A 63 0.31 -10.44 -10.93
N ALA A 64 0.80 -9.20 -11.11
CA ALA A 64 1.13 -8.33 -10.00
C ALA A 64 -0.12 -7.99 -9.19
N LYS A 65 -1.24 -7.70 -9.87
CA LYS A 65 -2.50 -7.41 -9.18
C LYS A 65 -2.94 -8.59 -8.32
N LYS A 66 -2.88 -9.81 -8.86
CA LYS A 66 -3.26 -11.00 -8.11
C LYS A 66 -2.39 -11.19 -6.88
N PHE A 67 -1.08 -11.00 -7.04
CA PHE A 67 -0.15 -11.13 -5.91
C PHE A 67 -0.42 -10.09 -4.84
N LEU A 68 -0.63 -8.84 -5.25
CA LEU A 68 -0.84 -7.74 -4.30
C LEU A 68 -2.16 -7.86 -3.53
N GLN A 69 -3.13 -8.58 -4.10
CA GLN A 69 -4.41 -8.79 -3.44
C GLN A 69 -4.48 -10.12 -2.68
N HIS A 70 -3.40 -10.88 -2.68
CA HIS A 70 -3.36 -12.18 -2.03
C HIS A 70 -2.99 -12.06 -0.55
N PRO A 71 -3.64 -12.84 0.35
CA PRO A 71 -3.32 -12.79 1.78
C PRO A 71 -1.87 -13.12 2.12
N ASP A 72 -1.22 -13.97 1.33
CA ASP A 72 0.19 -14.31 1.54
C ASP A 72 1.13 -13.42 0.72
N GLY A 73 0.60 -12.45 0.02
CA GLY A 73 1.37 -11.49 -0.77
C GLY A 73 1.15 -10.07 -0.26
N GLY A 74 0.50 -9.25 -1.08
CA GLY A 74 0.32 -7.84 -0.77
C GLY A 74 -0.45 -7.55 0.50
N LEU A 75 -1.32 -8.46 0.94
CA LEU A 75 -2.13 -8.25 2.14
C LEU A 75 -1.49 -8.83 3.40
N LYS A 76 -0.32 -9.45 3.27
CA LYS A 76 0.32 -10.10 4.42
C LYS A 76 0.66 -9.07 5.50
N ASN A 77 0.23 -9.36 6.73
CA ASN A 77 0.46 -8.53 7.92
C ASN A 77 -0.19 -7.14 7.86
N ILE A 78 -1.09 -6.90 6.91
CA ILE A 78 -1.79 -5.62 6.82
C ILE A 78 -3.10 -5.71 7.57
N LEU A 79 -3.31 -4.79 8.52
CA LEU A 79 -4.55 -4.70 9.29
C LEU A 79 -5.60 -3.85 8.59
N GLY A 80 -5.17 -2.94 7.74
CA GLY A 80 -6.01 -2.10 6.92
C GLY A 80 -5.13 -1.25 6.02
N ALA A 81 -5.67 -0.80 4.89
CA ALA A 81 -4.90 -0.05 3.92
C ALA A 81 -5.66 1.15 3.37
N ALA A 82 -4.96 2.28 3.25
CA ALA A 82 -5.46 3.46 2.57
C ALA A 82 -4.54 3.72 1.38
N LEU A 83 -5.13 3.79 0.19
CA LEU A 83 -4.37 4.08 -1.02
C LEU A 83 -4.54 5.56 -1.36
N ILE A 84 -3.47 6.21 -1.79
CA ILE A 84 -3.54 7.59 -2.27
C ILE A 84 -3.37 7.56 -3.78
N ALA A 85 -4.35 8.14 -4.48
CA ALA A 85 -4.35 8.22 -5.93
C ALA A 85 -4.80 9.63 -6.32
N SER A 86 -3.85 10.47 -6.72
CA SER A 86 -4.10 11.89 -6.95
C SER A 86 -4.38 12.25 -8.40
N ASN A 87 -4.56 11.25 -9.28
CA ASN A 87 -4.86 11.47 -10.69
C ASN A 87 -5.76 10.34 -11.22
N PRO A 88 -6.41 10.55 -12.38
CA PRO A 88 -7.37 9.57 -12.89
C PRO A 88 -6.82 8.17 -13.15
N VAL A 89 -5.59 8.07 -13.64
CA VAL A 89 -4.98 6.76 -13.92
C VAL A 89 -4.77 5.99 -12.63
N ALA A 90 -4.16 6.63 -11.63
CA ALA A 90 -3.93 6.00 -10.34
C ALA A 90 -5.26 5.67 -9.65
N ALA A 91 -6.29 6.51 -9.82
CA ALA A 91 -7.60 6.23 -9.22
C ALA A 91 -8.24 4.99 -9.81
N LEU A 92 -8.08 4.75 -11.11
CA LEU A 92 -8.59 3.51 -11.72
C LEU A 92 -7.88 2.29 -11.15
N ILE A 93 -6.56 2.39 -10.97
CA ILE A 93 -5.78 1.30 -10.38
C ILE A 93 -6.22 1.07 -8.93
N ALA A 94 -6.34 2.14 -8.15
CA ALA A 94 -6.74 2.04 -6.75
C ALA A 94 -8.12 1.40 -6.61
N ASN A 95 -9.04 1.72 -7.50
CA ASN A 95 -10.39 1.17 -7.45
C ASN A 95 -10.41 -0.35 -7.55
N VAL A 96 -9.48 -0.92 -8.30
CA VAL A 96 -9.35 -2.38 -8.39
C VAL A 96 -8.88 -2.95 -7.05
N PHE A 97 -7.89 -2.30 -6.43
CA PHE A 97 -7.30 -2.81 -5.19
C PHE A 97 -8.22 -2.69 -3.97
N VAL A 98 -9.16 -1.74 -3.96
CA VAL A 98 -10.07 -1.63 -2.83
C VAL A 98 -11.15 -2.71 -2.87
N LYS A 99 -11.29 -3.44 -3.98
CA LYS A 99 -12.19 -4.59 -4.08
C LYS A 99 -11.46 -5.81 -3.56
N THR A 100 -11.30 -5.88 -2.25
CA THR A 100 -10.57 -6.96 -1.58
C THR A 100 -11.53 -7.91 -0.89
N PRO A 101 -11.03 -9.03 -0.32
CA PRO A 101 -11.89 -9.93 0.45
C PRO A 101 -12.66 -9.20 1.55
N LYS A 102 -13.81 -9.76 1.87
CA LYS A 102 -14.79 -9.16 2.75
C LYS A 102 -14.25 -8.66 4.08
N ASP A 103 -13.30 -9.39 4.66
CA ASP A 103 -12.77 -9.08 5.98
C ASP A 103 -11.63 -8.08 5.97
N PHE A 104 -11.19 -7.69 4.78
CA PHE A 104 -10.08 -6.76 4.65
C PHE A 104 -10.62 -5.38 4.30
N GLN A 105 -10.15 -4.35 4.97
CA GLN A 105 -10.60 -2.99 4.73
C GLN A 105 -9.57 -2.17 3.99
N ALA A 106 -9.96 -1.69 2.81
CA ALA A 106 -9.13 -0.83 1.99
C ALA A 106 -10.00 0.26 1.37
N ARG A 107 -9.47 1.48 1.32
CA ARG A 107 -10.11 2.62 0.65
C ARG A 107 -9.06 3.43 -0.06
N PHE A 108 -9.48 4.23 -1.05
CA PHE A 108 -8.54 5.16 -1.65
C PHE A 108 -9.00 6.60 -1.48
N PHE A 109 -8.02 7.50 -1.49
CA PHE A 109 -8.20 8.92 -1.23
C PHE A 109 -7.37 9.69 -2.24
N SER A 110 -7.71 10.95 -2.45
CA SER A 110 -6.96 11.79 -3.39
C SER A 110 -5.77 12.50 -2.76
N ASN A 111 -5.64 12.45 -1.44
CA ASN A 111 -4.54 13.12 -0.75
C ASN A 111 -4.14 12.38 0.52
N LYS A 112 -2.94 12.71 0.99
CA LYS A 112 -2.34 12.05 2.15
C LYS A 112 -3.09 12.30 3.45
N LYS A 113 -3.56 13.54 3.63
CA LYS A 113 -4.22 13.91 4.88
C LYS A 113 -5.45 13.07 5.14
N ASP A 114 -6.32 12.95 4.12
CA ASP A 114 -7.56 12.17 4.27
C ASP A 114 -7.27 10.70 4.47
N ALA A 115 -6.26 10.18 3.78
CA ALA A 115 -5.85 8.78 3.92
C ALA A 115 -5.36 8.50 5.34
N LEU A 116 -4.50 9.37 5.87
CA LEU A 116 -3.98 9.20 7.24
C LEU A 116 -5.09 9.32 8.27
N ASP A 117 -5.99 10.30 8.11
CA ASP A 117 -7.10 10.47 9.04
C ASP A 117 -7.96 9.21 9.11
N TRP A 118 -8.25 8.62 7.95
CA TRP A 118 -9.06 7.41 7.90
C TRP A 118 -8.34 6.23 8.55
N ILE A 119 -7.05 6.06 8.25
CA ILE A 119 -6.28 4.91 8.78
C ILE A 119 -6.11 5.02 10.30
N ILE A 120 -5.88 6.23 10.80
CA ILE A 120 -5.75 6.47 12.25
C ILE A 120 -7.06 6.13 12.95
N ALA A 121 -8.18 6.54 12.37
CA ALA A 121 -9.50 6.21 12.93
C ALA A 121 -9.72 4.69 12.96
N ARG A 122 -9.29 3.97 11.92
CA ARG A 122 -9.39 2.52 11.88
C ARG A 122 -8.55 1.87 12.96
N LYS A 123 -7.32 2.37 13.13
CA LYS A 123 -6.42 1.86 14.17
C LYS A 123 -7.02 2.04 15.56
N GLN A 124 -7.61 3.19 15.81
CA GLN A 124 -8.22 3.47 17.11
C GLN A 124 -9.42 2.56 17.37
N LYS A 125 -10.23 2.27 16.36
CA LYS A 125 -11.33 1.33 16.48
C LYS A 125 -10.83 -0.08 16.76
N GLY A 126 -9.74 -0.46 16.14
CA GLY A 126 -9.15 -1.78 16.34
C GLY A 126 -8.63 -1.99 17.73
N LEU A 127 -8.33 -0.91 18.46
CA LEU A 127 -7.87 -0.99 19.84
C LEU A 127 -9.03 -1.01 20.83
N ALA A 128 -10.19 -0.63 20.39
CA ALA A 128 -11.38 -0.67 21.25
C ALA A 128 -11.95 -2.07 21.27
#